data_3c1e116c09f20883eca94cb430c00ba3
#
_entry.id   3c1e116c09f20883eca94cb430c00ba3
#
_cell.length_a   1.000
_cell.length_b   1.000
_cell.length_c   1.000
_cell.angle_alpha   90.00
_cell.angle_beta   90.00
_cell.angle_gamma   90.00
#
_symmetry.space_group_name_H-M   'P 1'
#
loop_
_entity.id
_entity.type
_entity.pdbx_description
1 polymer ?
#
loop_
_entity_poly.entity_id
_entity_poly.type
_entity_poly.pdbx_seq_one_letter_code
_entity_poly.pdbx_strand_id
1 'polypeptide(L)'
;MTDHTTPAAGRPDVPAGASPGPADPADPAEELLDVVDAQDRVTGTAPRREVYRLGLTHRCVFILVRNPQGRIFVHRRTDTKMFAPGAYDMFVGGVVGAGETYEAAAVREAEEELGVSGVRPRPLFKYLFEQDRLSWWCDVYEALWDGPVAPQVEEVAWHDWLTGAELAARLTEWDFVPDGREAYRRYLEFSAS
;
A
#
# COMPACT_ATOMS: atom_id res chain seq x y z
N MET A 1 16.71 -14.35 -70.43
CA MET A 1 17.53 -13.91 -69.25
C MET A 1 16.93 -12.62 -68.74
N THR A 2 16.05 -12.72 -67.80
CA THR A 2 15.42 -11.57 -67.16
C THR A 2 15.73 -11.66 -65.68
N ASP A 3 16.55 -10.70 -65.25
CA ASP A 3 17.04 -10.54 -63.83
C ASP A 3 15.94 -9.91 -62.96
N HIS A 4 15.47 -10.63 -61.95
CA HIS A 4 14.52 -10.14 -60.99
C HIS A 4 15.24 -9.80 -59.68
N THR A 5 15.64 -8.53 -59.55
CA THR A 5 16.16 -7.99 -58.30
C THR A 5 14.98 -7.60 -57.39
N THR A 6 14.79 -8.31 -56.29
CA THR A 6 13.82 -7.99 -55.23
C THR A 6 14.36 -6.88 -54.35
N PRO A 7 13.62 -5.80 -54.05
CA PRO A 7 14.08 -4.76 -53.12
C PRO A 7 13.93 -5.24 -51.65
N ALA A 8 14.98 -4.97 -50.87
CA ALA A 8 15.04 -5.26 -49.43
C ALA A 8 14.00 -4.41 -48.66
N ALA A 9 13.23 -5.11 -47.85
CA ALA A 9 12.28 -4.47 -46.91
C ALA A 9 13.01 -3.62 -45.84
N GLY A 10 12.72 -2.34 -45.83
CA GLY A 10 13.21 -1.41 -44.82
C GLY A 10 12.67 -1.77 -43.41
N ARG A 11 13.56 -1.75 -42.44
CA ARG A 11 13.21 -1.86 -41.02
C ARG A 11 12.32 -0.67 -40.63
N PRO A 12 11.26 -0.86 -39.84
CA PRO A 12 10.51 0.28 -39.30
C PRO A 12 11.38 1.04 -38.31
N ASP A 13 11.43 2.37 -38.44
CA ASP A 13 12.03 3.29 -37.50
C ASP A 13 11.28 3.17 -36.15
N VAL A 14 12.00 2.75 -35.12
CA VAL A 14 11.52 2.83 -33.72
C VAL A 14 11.73 4.29 -33.29
N PRO A 15 10.69 5.02 -32.93
CA PRO A 15 10.87 6.38 -32.41
C PRO A 15 11.72 6.34 -31.14
N ALA A 16 12.79 7.14 -31.14
CA ALA A 16 13.64 7.37 -29.97
C ALA A 16 12.75 7.76 -28.78
N GLY A 17 12.89 7.03 -27.66
CA GLY A 17 12.12 7.25 -26.45
C GLY A 17 12.16 8.72 -26.01
N ALA A 18 11.00 9.30 -25.81
CA ALA A 18 10.85 10.60 -25.18
C ALA A 18 11.54 10.55 -23.81
N SER A 19 12.44 11.49 -23.57
CA SER A 19 12.99 11.71 -22.22
C SER A 19 11.82 11.96 -21.27
N PRO A 20 11.77 11.34 -20.09
CA PRO A 20 10.74 11.65 -19.13
C PRO A 20 10.79 13.15 -18.81
N GLY A 21 9.65 13.82 -18.90
CA GLY A 21 9.51 15.22 -18.48
C GLY A 21 9.86 15.38 -16.99
N PRO A 22 9.99 16.62 -16.49
CA PRO A 22 10.23 16.84 -15.07
C PRO A 22 9.11 16.17 -14.27
N ALA A 23 9.49 15.44 -13.20
CA ALA A 23 8.55 14.76 -12.33
C ALA A 23 7.55 15.77 -11.72
N ASP A 24 6.27 15.43 -11.74
CA ASP A 24 5.25 16.16 -11.00
C ASP A 24 5.42 15.83 -9.51
N PRO A 25 5.72 16.81 -8.64
CA PRO A 25 5.88 16.55 -7.21
C PRO A 25 4.61 16.05 -6.51
N ALA A 26 3.45 16.09 -7.18
CA ALA A 26 2.20 15.54 -6.70
C ALA A 26 1.94 14.10 -7.19
N ASP A 27 2.82 13.52 -8.03
CA ASP A 27 2.69 12.13 -8.49
C ASP A 27 3.16 11.16 -7.38
N PRO A 28 2.27 10.30 -6.84
CA PRO A 28 2.64 9.31 -5.82
C PRO A 28 3.80 8.39 -6.24
N ALA A 29 4.03 8.19 -7.54
CA ALA A 29 5.15 7.40 -8.05
C ALA A 29 6.53 8.07 -7.84
N GLU A 30 6.54 9.40 -7.68
CA GLU A 30 7.75 10.21 -7.42
C GLU A 30 8.02 10.42 -5.93
N GLU A 31 7.10 10.01 -5.04
CA GLU A 31 7.29 10.05 -3.60
C GLU A 31 8.61 9.37 -3.21
N LEU A 32 9.45 10.07 -2.42
CA LEU A 32 10.71 9.50 -1.93
C LEU A 32 10.45 8.62 -0.71
N LEU A 33 10.95 7.38 -0.77
CA LEU A 33 10.89 6.42 0.32
C LEU A 33 12.29 6.11 0.84
N ASP A 34 12.40 5.85 2.14
CA ASP A 34 13.60 5.27 2.73
C ASP A 34 13.73 3.81 2.28
N VAL A 35 14.90 3.47 1.72
CA VAL A 35 15.30 2.08 1.46
C VAL A 35 15.99 1.55 2.71
N VAL A 36 15.58 0.37 3.17
CA VAL A 36 16.06 -0.20 4.43
C VAL A 36 16.63 -1.61 4.24
N ASP A 37 17.45 -2.04 5.20
CA ASP A 37 17.97 -3.40 5.26
C ASP A 37 17.06 -4.36 6.07
N ALA A 38 17.50 -5.61 6.20
CA ALA A 38 16.79 -6.64 6.97
C ALA A 38 16.69 -6.35 8.48
N GLN A 39 17.33 -5.31 8.98
CA GLN A 39 17.24 -4.83 10.37
C GLN A 39 16.52 -3.49 10.47
N ASP A 40 15.80 -3.08 9.41
CA ASP A 40 15.05 -1.82 9.33
C ASP A 40 15.95 -0.56 9.46
N ARG A 41 17.21 -0.65 9.06
CA ARG A 41 18.15 0.49 9.05
C ARG A 41 18.15 1.12 7.67
N VAL A 42 18.03 2.45 7.62
CA VAL A 42 18.05 3.20 6.36
C VAL A 42 19.42 3.03 5.69
N THR A 43 19.42 2.62 4.43
CA THR A 43 20.59 2.43 3.58
C THR A 43 20.63 3.40 2.40
N GLY A 44 19.53 4.09 2.12
CA GLY A 44 19.41 5.08 1.05
C GLY A 44 17.97 5.56 0.89
N THR A 45 17.70 6.30 -0.17
CA THR A 45 16.36 6.75 -0.57
C THR A 45 16.18 6.54 -2.05
N ALA A 46 14.93 6.26 -2.47
CA ALA A 46 14.59 6.13 -3.89
C ALA A 46 13.13 6.55 -4.13
N PRO A 47 12.78 7.00 -5.36
CA PRO A 47 11.39 7.21 -5.74
C PRO A 47 10.59 5.90 -5.63
N ARG A 48 9.34 5.99 -5.19
CA ARG A 48 8.43 4.86 -4.98
C ARG A 48 8.36 3.93 -6.20
N ARG A 49 8.29 4.48 -7.41
CA ARG A 49 8.32 3.67 -8.66
C ARG A 49 9.58 2.80 -8.77
N GLU A 50 10.75 3.31 -8.34
CA GLU A 50 11.99 2.55 -8.38
C GLU A 50 12.05 1.50 -7.29
N VAL A 51 11.57 1.81 -6.09
CA VAL A 51 11.43 0.87 -4.98
C VAL A 51 10.66 -0.37 -5.44
N TYR A 52 9.48 -0.18 -6.04
CA TYR A 52 8.67 -1.30 -6.56
C TYR A 52 9.33 -1.99 -7.77
N ARG A 53 9.88 -1.24 -8.72
CA ARG A 53 10.51 -1.79 -9.91
C ARG A 53 11.72 -2.68 -9.58
N LEU A 54 12.53 -2.26 -8.61
CA LEU A 54 13.76 -2.95 -8.20
C LEU A 54 13.54 -3.96 -7.05
N GLY A 55 12.37 -3.96 -6.42
CA GLY A 55 12.08 -4.78 -5.25
C GLY A 55 12.93 -4.37 -4.04
N LEU A 56 13.11 -3.05 -3.83
CA LEU A 56 13.85 -2.55 -2.67
C LEU A 56 12.96 -2.62 -1.42
N THR A 57 13.56 -3.03 -0.31
CA THR A 57 12.86 -3.07 0.98
C THR A 57 12.61 -1.65 1.48
N HIS A 58 11.39 -1.36 1.86
CA HIS A 58 10.94 -0.06 2.36
C HIS A 58 10.06 -0.23 3.60
N ARG A 59 9.36 0.83 4.01
CA ARG A 59 8.54 0.86 5.22
C ARG A 59 7.09 1.14 4.90
N CYS A 60 6.16 0.47 5.61
CA CYS A 60 4.72 0.71 5.57
C CYS A 60 4.14 0.75 6.98
N VAL A 61 3.02 1.43 7.12
CA VAL A 61 2.19 1.42 8.33
C VAL A 61 0.83 0.83 8.02
N PHE A 62 0.30 0.03 8.95
CA PHE A 62 -1.01 -0.58 8.87
C PHE A 62 -1.78 -0.27 10.15
N ILE A 63 -2.93 0.36 10.03
CA ILE A 63 -3.75 0.79 11.15
C ILE A 63 -5.09 0.03 11.11
N LEU A 64 -5.31 -0.86 12.09
CA LEU A 64 -6.60 -1.49 12.32
C LEU A 64 -7.51 -0.49 13.02
N VAL A 65 -8.52 0.00 12.33
CA VAL A 65 -9.46 0.98 12.90
C VAL A 65 -10.69 0.27 13.41
N ARG A 66 -11.02 0.50 14.69
CA ARG A 66 -12.20 -0.07 15.35
C ARG A 66 -13.12 1.02 15.86
N ASN A 67 -14.42 0.75 15.82
CA ASN A 67 -15.39 1.61 16.49
C ASN A 67 -15.64 1.15 17.94
N PRO A 68 -16.36 1.92 18.78
CA PRO A 68 -16.67 1.55 20.17
C PRO A 68 -17.46 0.24 20.32
N GLN A 69 -18.16 -0.21 19.27
CA GLN A 69 -18.87 -1.49 19.24
C GLN A 69 -17.94 -2.66 18.88
N GLY A 70 -16.64 -2.40 18.70
CA GLY A 70 -15.63 -3.40 18.37
C GLY A 70 -15.65 -3.85 16.90
N ARG A 71 -16.42 -3.17 16.04
CA ARG A 71 -16.42 -3.44 14.60
C ARG A 71 -15.16 -2.85 13.97
N ILE A 72 -14.65 -3.51 12.96
CA ILE A 72 -13.43 -3.16 12.20
C ILE A 72 -13.85 -2.43 10.93
N PHE A 73 -13.17 -1.33 10.62
CA PHE A 73 -13.29 -0.65 9.33
C PHE A 73 -12.69 -1.53 8.24
N VAL A 74 -13.49 -1.85 7.23
CA VAL A 74 -13.06 -2.62 6.06
C VAL A 74 -13.40 -1.82 4.83
N HIS A 75 -12.48 -1.76 3.88
CA HIS A 75 -12.69 -1.01 2.65
C HIS A 75 -12.29 -1.83 1.41
N ARG A 76 -12.79 -1.44 0.26
CA ARG A 76 -12.34 -1.91 -1.04
C ARG A 76 -11.51 -0.82 -1.70
N ARG A 77 -10.31 -1.16 -2.09
CA ARG A 77 -9.38 -0.28 -2.81
C ARG A 77 -9.93 0.06 -4.20
N THR A 78 -9.57 1.22 -4.73
CA THR A 78 -9.91 1.55 -6.12
C THR A 78 -9.12 0.66 -7.10
N ASP A 79 -9.66 0.54 -8.31
CA ASP A 79 -9.01 -0.25 -9.37
C ASP A 79 -7.75 0.44 -9.95
N THR A 80 -7.45 1.68 -9.51
CA THR A 80 -6.29 2.48 -9.94
C THR A 80 -5.08 2.32 -9.04
N LYS A 81 -5.20 1.60 -7.90
CA LYS A 81 -4.08 1.39 -6.98
C LYS A 81 -2.96 0.57 -7.63
N MET A 82 -1.69 0.96 -7.38
CA MET A 82 -0.50 0.29 -7.91
C MET A 82 -0.32 -1.13 -7.38
N PHE A 83 -0.70 -1.38 -6.13
CA PHE A 83 -0.63 -2.70 -5.48
C PHE A 83 -2.04 -3.18 -5.13
N ALA A 84 -2.37 -4.43 -5.44
CA ALA A 84 -3.65 -5.07 -5.18
C ALA A 84 -4.87 -4.18 -5.55
N PRO A 85 -5.01 -3.73 -6.83
CA PRO A 85 -6.14 -2.91 -7.26
C PRO A 85 -7.46 -3.66 -7.06
N GLY A 86 -8.48 -2.97 -6.53
CA GLY A 86 -9.82 -3.51 -6.32
C GLY A 86 -9.95 -4.52 -5.18
N ALA A 87 -8.86 -4.91 -4.51
CA ALA A 87 -8.90 -5.82 -3.36
C ALA A 87 -9.50 -5.15 -2.12
N TYR A 88 -9.98 -5.97 -1.20
CA TYR A 88 -10.43 -5.51 0.13
C TYR A 88 -9.26 -5.43 1.11
N ASP A 89 -9.37 -4.52 2.08
CA ASP A 89 -8.43 -4.42 3.19
C ASP A 89 -9.17 -4.11 4.50
N MET A 90 -8.64 -4.62 5.60
CA MET A 90 -9.10 -4.34 6.95
C MET A 90 -8.15 -3.36 7.68
N PHE A 91 -7.11 -2.90 7.01
CA PHE A 91 -6.22 -1.87 7.50
C PHE A 91 -6.30 -0.65 6.60
N VAL A 92 -6.28 0.54 7.18
CA VAL A 92 -5.90 1.76 6.48
C VAL A 92 -4.40 1.94 6.64
N GLY A 93 -3.72 2.55 5.67
CA GLY A 93 -2.29 2.74 5.75
C GLY A 93 -1.60 2.82 4.40
N GLY A 94 -0.30 3.05 4.45
CA GLY A 94 0.50 3.22 3.25
C GLY A 94 1.99 3.20 3.54
N VAL A 95 2.75 3.77 2.60
CA VAL A 95 4.20 3.83 2.70
C VAL A 95 4.64 4.93 3.67
N VAL A 96 5.77 4.72 4.31
CA VAL A 96 6.44 5.74 5.13
C VAL A 96 7.37 6.55 4.24
N GLY A 97 7.17 7.85 4.18
CA GLY A 97 8.00 8.77 3.39
C GLY A 97 9.44 8.84 3.88
N ALA A 98 10.36 9.28 3.02
CA ALA A 98 11.77 9.41 3.38
C ALA A 98 11.96 10.38 4.57
N GLY A 99 12.59 9.89 5.64
CA GLY A 99 12.81 10.63 6.88
C GLY A 99 11.58 10.77 7.77
N GLU A 100 10.44 10.20 7.39
CA GLU A 100 9.25 10.16 8.24
C GLU A 100 9.38 9.05 9.30
N THR A 101 8.79 9.26 10.49
CA THR A 101 8.69 8.19 11.48
C THR A 101 7.44 7.33 11.25
N TYR A 102 7.46 6.09 11.72
CA TYR A 102 6.28 5.22 11.63
C TYR A 102 5.05 5.83 12.30
N GLU A 103 5.22 6.47 13.46
CA GLU A 103 4.12 7.10 14.20
C GLU A 103 3.51 8.27 13.44
N ALA A 104 4.35 9.10 12.79
CA ALA A 104 3.88 10.22 11.97
C ALA A 104 3.11 9.71 10.74
N ALA A 105 3.66 8.71 10.03
CA ALA A 105 3.01 8.07 8.92
C ALA A 105 1.67 7.43 9.32
N ALA A 106 1.62 6.74 10.48
CA ALA A 106 0.39 6.11 10.95
C ALA A 106 -0.73 7.12 11.24
N VAL A 107 -0.40 8.30 11.78
CA VAL A 107 -1.39 9.38 11.98
C VAL A 107 -1.84 9.94 10.63
N ARG A 108 -0.91 10.30 9.75
CA ARG A 108 -1.19 10.87 8.42
C ARG A 108 -2.07 9.94 7.59
N GLU A 109 -1.67 8.69 7.42
CA GLU A 109 -2.41 7.71 6.61
C GLU A 109 -3.81 7.43 7.17
N ALA A 110 -3.95 7.30 8.51
CA ALA A 110 -5.26 7.10 9.11
C ALA A 110 -6.19 8.30 8.90
N GLU A 111 -5.67 9.52 9.01
CA GLU A 111 -6.45 10.73 8.79
C GLU A 111 -6.83 10.92 7.30
N GLU A 112 -5.88 10.66 6.40
CA GLU A 112 -6.09 10.75 4.95
C GLU A 112 -7.11 9.71 4.47
N GLU A 113 -6.91 8.44 4.76
CA GLU A 113 -7.79 7.36 4.25
C GLU A 113 -9.17 7.33 4.92
N LEU A 114 -9.30 7.75 6.17
CA LEU A 114 -10.61 7.90 6.83
C LEU A 114 -11.29 9.24 6.52
N GLY A 115 -10.56 10.22 6.01
CA GLY A 115 -11.05 11.59 5.80
C GLY A 115 -11.44 12.30 7.08
N VAL A 116 -10.63 12.15 8.12
CA VAL A 116 -10.89 12.67 9.48
C VAL A 116 -9.65 13.35 10.04
N SER A 117 -9.70 13.84 11.28
CA SER A 117 -8.54 14.36 12.00
C SER A 117 -8.59 14.02 13.48
N GLY A 118 -7.43 13.92 14.11
CA GLY A 118 -7.31 13.62 15.54
C GLY A 118 -7.29 12.12 15.87
N VAL A 119 -7.04 11.27 14.89
CA VAL A 119 -6.83 9.82 15.11
C VAL A 119 -5.58 9.61 15.97
N ARG A 120 -5.65 8.64 16.89
CA ARG A 120 -4.56 8.28 17.80
C ARG A 120 -4.17 6.80 17.63
N PRO A 121 -3.37 6.45 16.63
CA PRO A 121 -2.90 5.08 16.46
C PRO A 121 -2.01 4.66 17.65
N ARG A 122 -2.24 3.45 18.16
CA ARG A 122 -1.43 2.80 19.21
C ARG A 122 -0.61 1.67 18.57
N PRO A 123 0.74 1.65 18.72
CA PRO A 123 1.56 0.59 18.15
C PRO A 123 1.23 -0.77 18.78
N LEU A 124 1.25 -1.81 17.96
CA LEU A 124 1.02 -3.19 18.37
C LEU A 124 2.27 -4.05 18.17
N PHE A 125 2.71 -4.23 16.95
CA PHE A 125 3.87 -5.05 16.58
C PHE A 125 4.39 -4.66 15.21
N LYS A 126 5.64 -5.06 14.92
CA LYS A 126 6.29 -4.85 13.63
C LYS A 126 6.78 -6.18 13.06
N TYR A 127 6.72 -6.34 11.74
CA TYR A 127 7.23 -7.52 11.06
C TYR A 127 7.70 -7.19 9.64
N LEU A 128 8.56 -8.05 9.07
CA LEU A 128 8.95 -7.99 7.68
C LEU A 128 7.96 -8.82 6.85
N PHE A 129 7.31 -8.19 5.89
CA PHE A 129 6.52 -8.86 4.87
C PHE A 129 7.38 -9.11 3.63
N GLU A 130 7.24 -10.31 3.05
CA GLU A 130 7.94 -10.71 1.85
C GLU A 130 6.97 -11.46 0.93
N GLN A 131 6.89 -11.02 -0.33
CA GLN A 131 6.11 -11.70 -1.36
C GLN A 131 6.84 -11.57 -2.71
N ASP A 132 7.19 -12.69 -3.32
CA ASP A 132 7.97 -12.77 -4.56
C ASP A 132 9.30 -11.99 -4.43
N ARG A 133 9.42 -10.87 -5.16
CA ARG A 133 10.57 -9.97 -5.09
C ARG A 133 10.32 -8.69 -4.28
N LEU A 134 9.14 -8.56 -3.70
CA LEU A 134 8.75 -7.38 -2.95
C LEU A 134 8.93 -7.66 -1.45
N SER A 135 9.43 -6.67 -0.71
CA SER A 135 9.54 -6.75 0.74
C SER A 135 9.39 -5.36 1.36
N TRP A 136 8.75 -5.32 2.53
CA TRP A 136 8.63 -4.10 3.34
C TRP A 136 8.45 -4.42 4.81
N TRP A 137 8.98 -3.54 5.65
CA TRP A 137 8.69 -3.56 7.08
C TRP A 137 7.30 -2.99 7.32
N CYS A 138 6.42 -3.78 7.94
CA CYS A 138 5.09 -3.36 8.37
C CYS A 138 5.11 -3.03 9.85
N ASP A 139 4.84 -1.78 10.22
CA ASP A 139 4.54 -1.42 11.61
C ASP A 139 3.03 -1.32 11.78
N VAL A 140 2.48 -2.14 12.68
CA VAL A 140 1.03 -2.36 12.81
C VAL A 140 0.51 -1.63 14.03
N TYR A 141 -0.55 -0.87 13.85
CA TYR A 141 -1.22 -0.04 14.84
C TYR A 141 -2.69 -0.43 15.00
N GLU A 142 -3.28 -0.03 16.10
CA GLU A 142 -4.73 0.00 16.32
C GLU A 142 -5.18 1.42 16.64
N ALA A 143 -6.33 1.82 16.09
CA ALA A 143 -6.96 3.09 16.43
C ALA A 143 -8.45 2.88 16.77
N LEU A 144 -8.97 3.68 17.73
CA LEU A 144 -10.39 3.76 18.02
C LEU A 144 -10.96 5.01 17.35
N TRP A 145 -12.07 4.85 16.64
CA TRP A 145 -12.77 5.95 15.99
C TRP A 145 -14.29 5.75 16.12
N ASP A 146 -15.00 6.77 16.64
CA ASP A 146 -16.45 6.74 16.87
C ASP A 146 -17.21 7.80 16.04
N GLY A 147 -16.47 8.63 15.29
CA GLY A 147 -17.04 9.66 14.44
C GLY A 147 -17.43 9.13 13.04
N PRO A 148 -18.05 10.00 12.22
CA PRO A 148 -18.26 9.71 10.81
C PRO A 148 -16.91 9.63 10.10
N VAL A 149 -16.85 8.87 9.00
CA VAL A 149 -15.72 8.78 8.09
C VAL A 149 -16.10 9.36 6.73
N ALA A 150 -15.15 9.96 6.05
CA ALA A 150 -15.31 10.50 4.71
C ALA A 150 -14.09 10.12 3.84
N PRO A 151 -13.88 8.81 3.57
CA PRO A 151 -12.71 8.34 2.85
C PRO A 151 -12.55 8.99 1.49
N GLN A 152 -11.30 9.16 1.07
CA GLN A 152 -10.98 9.70 -0.25
C GLN A 152 -11.47 8.74 -1.34
N VAL A 153 -12.29 9.24 -2.26
CA VAL A 153 -12.90 8.44 -3.35
C VAL A 153 -11.87 7.91 -4.36
N GLU A 154 -10.70 8.55 -4.42
CA GLU A 154 -9.55 8.13 -5.22
C GLU A 154 -8.86 6.89 -4.63
N GLU A 155 -9.02 6.66 -3.32
CA GLU A 155 -8.38 5.58 -2.57
C GLU A 155 -9.34 4.44 -2.25
N VAL A 156 -10.58 4.79 -1.86
CA VAL A 156 -11.58 3.88 -1.30
C VAL A 156 -12.84 3.86 -2.16
N ALA A 157 -13.06 2.73 -2.86
CA ALA A 157 -14.23 2.53 -3.71
C ALA A 157 -15.49 2.13 -2.91
N TRP A 158 -15.30 1.51 -1.74
CA TRP A 158 -16.38 1.06 -0.83
C TRP A 158 -15.81 0.87 0.57
N HIS A 159 -16.62 1.05 1.60
CA HIS A 159 -16.27 0.72 2.98
C HIS A 159 -17.48 0.31 3.82
N ASP A 160 -17.24 -0.43 4.89
CA ASP A 160 -18.22 -0.78 5.92
C ASP A 160 -17.51 -1.13 7.24
N TRP A 161 -18.30 -1.27 8.30
CA TRP A 161 -17.85 -1.70 9.62
C TRP A 161 -18.29 -3.14 9.88
N LEU A 162 -17.35 -4.09 9.92
CA LEU A 162 -17.63 -5.51 10.12
C LEU A 162 -17.28 -5.95 11.54
N THR A 163 -18.07 -6.85 12.10
CA THR A 163 -17.66 -7.62 13.29
C THR A 163 -16.52 -8.58 12.93
N GLY A 164 -15.77 -9.05 13.93
CA GLY A 164 -14.74 -10.07 13.68
C GLY A 164 -15.27 -11.34 13.04
N ALA A 165 -16.52 -11.75 13.36
CA ALA A 165 -17.16 -12.92 12.76
C ALA A 165 -17.53 -12.69 11.29
N GLU A 166 -18.07 -11.51 10.96
CA GLU A 166 -18.36 -11.11 9.58
C GLU A 166 -17.07 -11.04 8.76
N LEU A 167 -16.02 -10.41 9.29
CA LEU A 167 -14.72 -10.32 8.62
C LEU A 167 -14.12 -11.73 8.39
N ALA A 168 -14.19 -12.63 9.38
CA ALA A 168 -13.72 -14.01 9.24
C ALA A 168 -14.43 -14.76 8.09
N ALA A 169 -15.75 -14.56 7.93
CA ALA A 169 -16.49 -15.11 6.80
C ALA A 169 -16.02 -14.49 5.46
N ARG A 170 -15.85 -13.16 5.41
CA ARG A 170 -15.41 -12.46 4.19
C ARG A 170 -13.98 -12.81 3.77
N LEU A 171 -13.11 -13.15 4.70
CA LEU A 171 -11.74 -13.60 4.39
C LEU A 171 -11.71 -14.88 3.53
N THR A 172 -12.79 -15.65 3.46
CA THR A 172 -12.90 -16.83 2.59
C THR A 172 -13.59 -16.53 1.25
N GLU A 173 -14.29 -15.41 1.13
CA GLU A 173 -15.14 -15.07 -0.01
C GLU A 173 -14.54 -13.94 -0.86
N TRP A 174 -13.89 -12.99 -0.22
CA TRP A 174 -13.39 -11.77 -0.87
C TRP A 174 -11.89 -11.84 -1.12
N ASP A 175 -11.45 -11.15 -2.17
CA ASP A 175 -10.03 -11.00 -2.45
C ASP A 175 -9.45 -9.88 -1.59
N PHE A 176 -8.73 -10.26 -0.54
CA PHE A 176 -8.07 -9.33 0.38
C PHE A 176 -6.62 -9.13 0.00
N VAL A 177 -6.13 -7.92 0.26
CA VAL A 177 -4.71 -7.56 0.11
C VAL A 177 -3.84 -8.58 0.87
N PRO A 178 -2.82 -9.20 0.23
CA PRO A 178 -2.06 -10.29 0.84
C PRO A 178 -1.35 -9.92 2.14
N ASP A 179 -0.73 -8.75 2.20
CA ASP A 179 -0.03 -8.23 3.38
C ASP A 179 -1.01 -7.84 4.50
N GLY A 180 -2.19 -7.29 4.15
CA GLY A 180 -3.28 -7.05 5.09
C GLY A 180 -3.80 -8.35 5.73
N ARG A 181 -3.94 -9.42 4.93
CA ARG A 181 -4.31 -10.76 5.47
C ARG A 181 -3.28 -11.29 6.45
N GLU A 182 -1.98 -11.18 6.12
CA GLU A 182 -0.90 -11.62 6.99
C GLU A 182 -0.84 -10.77 8.27
N ALA A 183 -0.98 -9.44 8.16
CA ALA A 183 -1.06 -8.55 9.31
C ALA A 183 -2.22 -8.92 10.25
N TYR A 184 -3.40 -9.22 9.68
CA TYR A 184 -4.58 -9.59 10.47
C TYR A 184 -4.42 -10.95 11.15
N ARG A 185 -3.82 -11.92 10.49
CA ARG A 185 -3.48 -13.21 11.10
C ARG A 185 -2.57 -13.01 12.34
N ARG A 186 -1.53 -12.19 12.21
CA ARG A 186 -0.63 -11.83 13.32
C ARG A 186 -1.33 -11.04 14.42
N TYR A 187 -2.23 -10.15 14.04
CA TYR A 187 -3.05 -9.40 14.99
C TYR A 187 -3.91 -10.32 15.88
N LEU A 188 -4.52 -11.34 15.29
CA LEU A 188 -5.31 -12.33 16.05
C LEU A 188 -4.44 -13.12 17.04
N GLU A 189 -3.23 -13.51 16.65
CA GLU A 189 -2.27 -14.18 17.53
C GLU A 189 -1.80 -13.26 18.66
N PHE A 190 -1.45 -12.02 18.33
CA PHE A 190 -1.05 -11.01 19.30
C PHE A 190 -2.16 -10.71 20.33
N SER A 191 -3.41 -10.63 19.87
CA SER A 191 -4.56 -10.32 20.73
C SER A 191 -5.00 -11.49 21.64
N ALA A 192 -4.54 -12.70 21.33
CA ALA A 192 -4.80 -13.91 22.14
C ALA A 192 -3.72 -14.17 23.21
N SER A 193 -2.62 -13.40 23.21
CA SER A 193 -1.47 -13.53 24.10
C SER A 193 -1.63 -12.66 25.34
#